data_66783d0448cd75a6ae07e98eeb442573
#
_entry.id   66783d0448cd75a6ae07e98eeb442573
#
_cell.length_a   1.000
_cell.length_b   1.000
_cell.length_c   1.000
_cell.angle_alpha   90.00
_cell.angle_beta   90.00
_cell.angle_gamma   90.00
#
_symmetry.space_group_name_H-M   'P 1'
#
loop_
_entity.id
_entity.type
_entity.pdbx_description
1 polymer ?
#
loop_
_entity_poly.entity_id
_entity_poly.type
_entity_poly.pdbx_seq_one_letter_code
_entity_poly.pdbx_strand_id
1 'polypeptide(L)'
;KFKNSINFHPAYLPYGRGWYPHVHTLIKKFKWGVTLHKIFPGMDDGDIWCQKEIKFNKFSTATELYKISSNEILKLFKSNFQKIITGKITSKKQNGKILIFTKKNLIKYDKLLLNKKYKLIDLIKINNARSFKKKTFNFFKYMGKKYSFKIDIKKL
;
A
#
# COMPACT_ATOMS: atom_id res chain seq x y z
N LYS A 1 -12.81 12.25 25.17
CA LYS A 1 -13.20 11.56 23.92
C LYS A 1 -13.23 12.57 22.78
N PHE A 2 -12.35 12.44 21.79
CA PHE A 2 -12.28 13.41 20.70
C PHE A 2 -13.47 13.18 19.75
N LYS A 3 -14.20 14.26 19.38
CA LYS A 3 -15.30 14.21 18.42
C LYS A 3 -14.80 13.89 16.99
N ASN A 4 -13.66 14.45 16.61
CA ASN A 4 -13.09 14.33 15.27
C ASN A 4 -11.66 13.80 15.39
N SER A 5 -11.47 12.54 15.03
CA SER A 5 -10.15 11.94 14.86
C SER A 5 -9.86 11.80 13.37
N ILE A 6 -8.60 11.98 12.96
CA ILE A 6 -8.19 11.84 11.57
C ILE A 6 -6.96 10.94 11.52
N ASN A 7 -7.09 9.78 10.89
CA ASN A 7 -5.98 8.93 10.53
C ASN A 7 -5.62 9.12 9.05
N PHE A 8 -4.33 9.09 8.77
CA PHE A 8 -3.74 9.21 7.44
C PHE A 8 -3.39 7.81 6.93
N HIS A 9 -4.19 7.24 6.05
CA HIS A 9 -3.98 5.89 5.56
C HIS A 9 -3.62 5.87 4.07
N PRO A 10 -2.42 5.34 3.68
CA PRO A 10 -1.94 5.36 2.30
C PRO A 10 -2.54 4.21 1.47
N ALA A 11 -3.86 4.06 1.53
CA ALA A 11 -4.65 3.15 0.72
C ALA A 11 -6.02 3.74 0.39
N TYR A 12 -6.68 3.21 -0.62
CA TYR A 12 -8.08 3.51 -0.94
C TYR A 12 -9.00 2.55 -0.18
N LEU A 13 -9.40 2.92 1.05
CA LEU A 13 -10.24 2.07 1.90
C LEU A 13 -11.59 1.74 1.24
N PRO A 14 -12.12 0.52 1.47
CA PRO A 14 -11.68 -0.53 2.41
C PRO A 14 -10.60 -1.47 1.85
N TYR A 15 -10.02 -1.19 0.68
CA TYR A 15 -8.94 -1.98 0.13
C TYR A 15 -7.62 -1.62 0.82
N GLY A 16 -6.89 -2.63 1.30
CA GLY A 16 -5.56 -2.42 1.87
C GLY A 16 -5.54 -1.89 3.30
N ARG A 17 -6.51 -2.25 4.16
CA ARG A 17 -6.41 -2.04 5.60
C ARG A 17 -5.16 -2.72 6.15
N GLY A 18 -4.53 -2.12 7.14
CA GLY A 18 -3.39 -2.67 7.86
C GLY A 18 -2.03 -2.35 7.25
N TRP A 19 -1.14 -3.35 7.18
CA TRP A 19 0.28 -3.13 6.95
C TRP A 19 0.68 -3.09 5.48
N TYR A 20 1.45 -2.08 5.09
CA TYR A 20 2.11 -1.92 3.79
C TYR A 20 1.18 -2.06 2.56
N PRO A 21 0.05 -1.32 2.52
CA PRO A 21 -0.94 -1.45 1.44
C PRO A 21 -0.33 -1.26 0.04
N HIS A 22 0.64 -0.36 -0.13
CA HIS A 22 1.35 -0.13 -1.39
C HIS A 22 2.04 -1.40 -1.94
N VAL A 23 2.60 -2.25 -1.06
CA VAL A 23 3.20 -3.53 -1.45
C VAL A 23 2.13 -4.50 -1.96
N HIS A 24 1.05 -4.63 -1.21
CA HIS A 24 -0.04 -5.54 -1.56
C HIS A 24 -0.77 -5.11 -2.84
N THR A 25 -0.91 -3.81 -3.05
CA THR A 25 -1.49 -3.25 -4.28
C THR A 25 -0.70 -3.64 -5.52
N LEU A 26 0.62 -3.54 -5.49
CA LEU A 26 1.49 -3.92 -6.62
C LEU A 26 1.34 -5.40 -6.98
N ILE A 27 1.20 -6.27 -5.97
CA ILE A 27 1.11 -7.72 -6.18
C ILE A 27 -0.32 -8.14 -6.58
N LYS A 28 -1.33 -7.63 -5.86
CA LYS A 28 -2.73 -8.08 -5.98
C LYS A 28 -3.60 -7.22 -6.88
N LYS A 29 -3.12 -6.04 -7.30
CA LYS A 29 -3.81 -5.12 -8.24
C LYS A 29 -5.23 -4.73 -7.82
N PHE A 30 -5.41 -4.27 -6.60
CA PHE A 30 -6.65 -3.64 -6.20
C PHE A 30 -6.58 -2.11 -6.34
N LYS A 31 -7.73 -1.46 -6.21
CA LYS A 31 -7.87 -0.01 -6.23
C LYS A 31 -6.98 0.64 -5.18
N TRP A 32 -6.17 1.62 -5.59
CA TRP A 32 -5.20 2.26 -4.72
C TRP A 32 -5.42 3.77 -4.64
N GLY A 33 -5.00 4.35 -3.54
CA GLY A 33 -5.13 5.77 -3.28
C GLY A 33 -4.72 6.14 -1.87
N VAL A 34 -5.33 7.19 -1.35
CA VAL A 34 -5.13 7.68 0.00
C VAL A 34 -6.47 8.00 0.65
N THR A 35 -6.57 7.81 1.96
CA THR A 35 -7.80 8.00 2.72
C THR A 35 -7.51 8.72 4.03
N LEU A 36 -8.32 9.74 4.34
CA LEU A 36 -8.47 10.29 5.69
C LEU A 36 -9.71 9.66 6.30
N HIS A 37 -9.57 9.01 7.45
CA HIS A 37 -10.68 8.34 8.12
C HIS A 37 -10.65 8.55 9.64
N LYS A 38 -11.75 8.27 10.31
CA LYS A 38 -11.84 8.26 11.77
C LYS A 38 -11.00 7.13 12.36
N ILE A 39 -10.55 7.33 13.58
CA ILE A 39 -9.88 6.28 14.36
C ILE A 39 -10.93 5.51 15.13
N PHE A 40 -11.08 4.22 14.81
CA PHE A 40 -11.93 3.25 15.51
C PHE A 40 -11.06 2.15 16.12
N PRO A 41 -11.60 1.30 17.01
CA PRO A 41 -10.82 0.24 17.67
C PRO A 41 -10.25 -0.82 16.72
N GLY A 42 -10.89 -1.04 15.58
CA GLY A 42 -10.43 -2.01 14.58
C GLY A 42 -9.33 -1.46 13.66
N MET A 43 -8.78 -2.34 12.83
CA MET A 43 -7.67 -2.00 11.94
C MET A 43 -8.17 -1.21 10.73
N ASP A 44 -7.90 0.09 10.69
CA ASP A 44 -8.27 1.04 9.64
C ASP A 44 -9.75 0.95 9.21
N ASP A 45 -10.66 0.72 10.17
CA ASP A 45 -12.08 0.44 9.95
C ASP A 45 -12.99 1.66 10.15
N GLY A 46 -12.42 2.78 10.58
CA GLY A 46 -13.18 4.01 10.83
C GLY A 46 -13.82 4.60 9.57
N ASP A 47 -14.87 5.38 9.81
CA ASP A 47 -15.61 6.08 8.75
C ASP A 47 -14.69 7.02 7.96
N ILE A 48 -14.88 7.07 6.66
CA ILE A 48 -14.08 7.87 5.72
C ILE A 48 -14.52 9.33 5.76
N TRP A 49 -13.59 10.23 6.03
CA TRP A 49 -13.77 11.68 5.83
C TRP A 49 -13.67 12.06 4.36
N CYS A 50 -12.60 11.65 3.72
CA CYS A 50 -12.37 11.81 2.29
C CYS A 50 -11.30 10.85 1.80
N GLN A 51 -11.30 10.57 0.51
CA GLN A 51 -10.32 9.70 -0.12
C GLN A 51 -10.06 10.15 -1.56
N LYS A 52 -8.89 9.80 -2.08
CA LYS A 52 -8.49 10.07 -3.45
C LYS A 52 -7.91 8.81 -4.07
N GLU A 53 -8.48 8.42 -5.21
CA GLU A 53 -7.90 7.34 -6.02
C GLU A 53 -6.65 7.82 -6.73
N ILE A 54 -5.64 6.98 -6.82
CA ILE A 54 -4.37 7.24 -7.51
C ILE A 54 -4.11 6.11 -8.49
N LYS A 55 -3.93 6.45 -9.76
CA LYS A 55 -3.47 5.50 -10.78
C LYS A 55 -1.97 5.32 -10.68
N PHE A 56 -1.47 4.14 -10.97
CA PHE A 56 -0.05 3.83 -10.96
C PHE A 56 0.33 2.93 -12.14
N ASN A 57 1.60 2.96 -12.52
CA ASN A 57 2.11 2.12 -13.59
C ASN A 57 2.32 0.68 -13.08
N LYS A 58 2.09 -0.31 -13.95
CA LYS A 58 2.31 -1.74 -13.64
C LYS A 58 3.76 -2.09 -13.27
N PHE A 59 4.72 -1.22 -13.63
CA PHE A 59 6.14 -1.35 -13.31
C PHE A 59 6.58 -0.49 -12.14
N SER A 60 5.67 0.27 -11.51
CA SER A 60 5.98 1.07 -10.34
C SER A 60 6.54 0.24 -9.20
N THR A 61 7.39 0.85 -8.40
CA THR A 61 8.02 0.26 -7.22
C THR A 61 7.29 0.63 -5.93
N ALA A 62 7.50 -0.13 -4.87
CA ALA A 62 6.95 0.21 -3.54
C ALA A 62 7.45 1.59 -3.06
N THR A 63 8.67 1.97 -3.41
CA THR A 63 9.22 3.29 -3.07
C THR A 63 8.46 4.42 -3.76
N GLU A 64 8.14 4.26 -5.05
CA GLU A 64 7.39 5.26 -5.81
C GLU A 64 5.96 5.40 -5.26
N LEU A 65 5.26 4.28 -5.04
CA LEU A 65 3.92 4.32 -4.48
C LEU A 65 3.91 4.99 -3.10
N TYR A 66 4.88 4.66 -2.25
CA TYR A 66 5.02 5.28 -0.95
C TYR A 66 5.21 6.81 -1.05
N LYS A 67 6.11 7.28 -1.92
CA LYS A 67 6.33 8.72 -2.14
C LYS A 67 5.08 9.43 -2.65
N ILE A 68 4.41 8.84 -3.65
CA ILE A 68 3.18 9.39 -4.22
C ILE A 68 2.09 9.48 -3.14
N SER A 69 1.85 8.39 -2.39
CA SER A 69 0.82 8.39 -1.36
C SER A 69 1.13 9.39 -0.23
N SER A 70 2.39 9.51 0.18
CA SER A 70 2.79 10.48 1.21
C SER A 70 2.50 11.92 0.78
N ASN A 71 2.76 12.28 -0.47
CA ASN A 71 2.49 13.60 -1.00
C ASN A 71 0.98 13.85 -1.17
N GLU A 72 0.27 12.89 -1.74
CA GLU A 72 -1.15 13.04 -2.04
C GLU A 72 -2.02 13.06 -0.78
N ILE A 73 -1.65 12.32 0.27
CA ILE A 73 -2.40 12.34 1.52
C ILE A 73 -2.27 13.68 2.26
N LEU A 74 -1.09 14.32 2.18
CA LEU A 74 -0.88 15.66 2.73
C LEU A 74 -1.69 16.71 1.96
N LYS A 75 -1.75 16.61 0.63
CA LYS A 75 -2.60 17.49 -0.19
C LYS A 75 -4.07 17.30 0.16
N LEU A 76 -4.52 16.05 0.28
CA LEU A 76 -5.89 15.71 0.66
C LEU A 76 -6.25 16.30 2.02
N PHE A 77 -5.35 16.19 2.99
CA PHE A 77 -5.53 16.77 4.33
C PHE A 77 -5.63 18.29 4.28
N LYS A 78 -4.66 18.98 3.67
CA LYS A 78 -4.65 20.45 3.57
C LYS A 78 -5.92 21.00 2.94
N SER A 79 -6.45 20.32 1.90
CA SER A 79 -7.66 20.75 1.19
C SER A 79 -8.96 20.51 1.95
N ASN A 80 -8.96 19.62 2.95
CA ASN A 80 -10.19 19.18 3.61
C ASN A 80 -10.22 19.40 5.12
N PHE A 81 -9.09 19.72 5.75
CA PHE A 81 -9.00 19.87 7.20
C PHE A 81 -10.04 20.84 7.77
N GLN A 82 -10.10 22.08 7.24
CA GLN A 82 -11.06 23.07 7.68
C GLN A 82 -12.51 22.59 7.50
N LYS A 83 -12.80 21.92 6.39
CA LYS A 83 -14.14 21.40 6.11
C LYS A 83 -14.55 20.28 7.10
N ILE A 84 -13.58 19.48 7.55
CA ILE A 84 -13.81 18.42 8.54
C ILE A 84 -14.10 19.02 9.92
N ILE A 85 -13.24 19.94 10.39
CA ILE A 85 -13.40 20.53 11.73
C ILE A 85 -14.63 21.44 11.87
N THR A 86 -15.03 22.09 10.78
CA THR A 86 -16.24 22.94 10.74
C THR A 86 -17.53 22.17 10.43
N GLY A 87 -17.47 20.83 10.27
CA GLY A 87 -18.63 20.00 9.97
C GLY A 87 -19.17 20.10 8.54
N LYS A 88 -18.48 20.82 7.64
CA LYS A 88 -18.86 20.90 6.22
C LYS A 88 -18.70 19.57 5.47
N ILE A 89 -17.91 18.63 6.01
CA ILE A 89 -17.78 17.26 5.52
C ILE A 89 -18.24 16.31 6.62
N THR A 90 -19.16 15.42 6.29
CA THR A 90 -19.59 14.31 7.15
C THR A 90 -18.86 13.03 6.75
N SER A 91 -18.44 12.23 7.73
CA SER A 91 -17.82 10.95 7.46
C SER A 91 -18.83 9.92 6.98
N LYS A 92 -18.40 9.01 6.12
CA LYS A 92 -19.23 7.94 5.56
C LYS A 92 -18.64 6.58 5.92
N LYS A 93 -19.49 5.60 6.21
CA LYS A 93 -19.07 4.20 6.41
C LYS A 93 -18.31 3.68 5.22
N GLN A 94 -17.31 2.85 5.49
CA GLN A 94 -16.60 2.16 4.42
C GLN A 94 -17.53 1.16 3.73
N ASN A 95 -17.53 1.17 2.40
CA ASN A 95 -18.35 0.26 1.59
C ASN A 95 -17.47 -0.47 0.57
N GLY A 96 -17.76 -1.75 0.33
CA GLY A 96 -17.05 -2.60 -0.63
C GLY A 96 -16.29 -3.74 0.03
N LYS A 97 -15.51 -4.46 -0.78
CA LYS A 97 -14.73 -5.62 -0.34
C LYS A 97 -13.61 -5.22 0.61
N ILE A 98 -13.66 -5.72 1.83
CA ILE A 98 -12.61 -5.46 2.83
C ILE A 98 -11.40 -6.35 2.55
N LEU A 99 -10.22 -5.72 2.41
CA LEU A 99 -8.93 -6.39 2.29
C LEU A 99 -8.02 -5.95 3.43
N ILE A 100 -7.73 -6.85 4.36
CA ILE A 100 -6.87 -6.62 5.52
C ILE A 100 -5.54 -7.36 5.34
N PHE A 101 -4.44 -6.68 5.63
CA PHE A 101 -3.10 -7.23 5.52
C PHE A 101 -2.31 -7.07 6.81
N THR A 102 -1.58 -8.12 7.17
CA THR A 102 -0.65 -8.15 8.31
C THR A 102 0.80 -8.21 7.82
N LYS A 103 1.75 -7.99 8.72
CA LYS A 103 3.19 -8.18 8.40
C LYS A 103 3.48 -9.59 7.89
N LYS A 104 2.82 -10.62 8.42
CA LYS A 104 2.98 -12.03 7.99
C LYS A 104 2.64 -12.22 6.51
N ASN A 105 1.72 -11.44 5.97
CA ASN A 105 1.35 -11.52 4.56
C ASN A 105 2.48 -11.12 3.60
N LEU A 106 3.48 -10.36 4.06
CA LEU A 106 4.63 -9.95 3.24
C LEU A 106 5.66 -11.06 3.07
N ILE A 107 5.92 -11.81 4.13
CA ILE A 107 7.01 -12.81 4.19
C ILE A 107 6.89 -13.84 3.07
N LYS A 108 5.66 -14.21 2.69
CA LYS A 108 5.41 -15.14 1.59
C LYS A 108 5.88 -14.66 0.22
N TYR A 109 6.06 -13.34 0.04
CA TYR A 109 6.56 -12.75 -1.20
C TYR A 109 8.08 -12.63 -1.21
N ASP A 110 8.74 -12.83 -0.07
CA ASP A 110 10.18 -12.65 0.04
C ASP A 110 10.97 -13.85 -0.50
N LYS A 111 10.54 -15.07 -0.15
CA LYS A 111 11.22 -16.29 -0.56
C LYS A 111 10.76 -16.75 -1.95
N LEU A 112 11.72 -16.83 -2.88
CA LEU A 112 11.53 -17.41 -4.19
C LEU A 112 12.20 -18.80 -4.23
N LEU A 113 11.63 -19.70 -5.00
CA LEU A 113 12.11 -21.08 -5.14
C LEU A 113 12.86 -21.22 -6.45
N LEU A 114 14.14 -21.63 -6.43
CA LEU A 114 14.97 -21.75 -7.63
C LEU A 114 14.37 -22.64 -8.71
N ASN A 115 13.78 -23.75 -8.32
CA ASN A 115 13.24 -24.75 -9.25
C ASN A 115 11.78 -24.48 -9.65
N LYS A 116 11.19 -23.33 -9.25
CA LYS A 116 9.84 -22.94 -9.63
C LYS A 116 9.87 -22.07 -10.87
N LYS A 117 9.05 -22.39 -11.86
CA LYS A 117 8.82 -21.51 -13.02
C LYS A 117 7.97 -20.30 -12.61
N TYR A 118 8.38 -19.11 -13.04
CA TYR A 118 7.66 -17.86 -12.81
C TYR A 118 7.43 -17.14 -14.15
N LYS A 119 6.27 -16.51 -14.29
CA LYS A 119 6.09 -15.55 -15.38
C LYS A 119 6.95 -14.32 -15.08
N LEU A 120 7.67 -13.81 -16.05
CA LEU A 120 8.55 -12.62 -15.89
C LEU A 120 7.79 -11.45 -15.25
N ILE A 121 6.57 -11.18 -15.69
CA ILE A 121 5.76 -10.09 -15.14
C ILE A 121 5.46 -10.26 -13.65
N ASP A 122 5.34 -11.48 -13.14
CA ASP A 122 5.07 -11.73 -11.72
C ASP A 122 6.35 -11.60 -10.88
N LEU A 123 7.51 -12.00 -11.42
CA LEU A 123 8.81 -11.73 -10.80
C LEU A 123 9.06 -10.22 -10.69
N ILE A 124 8.81 -9.47 -11.76
CA ILE A 124 8.93 -8.00 -11.77
C ILE A 124 8.05 -7.39 -10.69
N LYS A 125 6.76 -7.77 -10.61
CA LYS A 125 5.84 -7.26 -9.58
C LYS A 125 6.32 -7.56 -8.18
N ILE A 126 6.72 -8.80 -7.91
CA ILE A 126 7.19 -9.23 -6.60
C ILE A 126 8.45 -8.44 -6.24
N ASN A 127 9.41 -8.32 -7.16
CA ASN A 127 10.64 -7.59 -6.94
C ASN A 127 10.38 -6.10 -6.68
N ASN A 128 9.57 -5.43 -7.50
CA ASN A 128 9.22 -4.03 -7.34
C ASN A 128 8.46 -3.76 -6.03
N ALA A 129 7.55 -4.66 -5.65
CA ALA A 129 6.80 -4.58 -4.40
C ALA A 129 7.69 -4.82 -3.18
N ARG A 130 8.72 -5.68 -3.30
CA ARG A 130 9.61 -6.04 -2.21
C ARG A 130 10.99 -5.36 -2.28
N SER A 131 11.09 -4.29 -3.06
CA SER A 131 12.24 -3.37 -3.06
C SER A 131 11.82 -2.01 -2.54
N PHE A 132 12.51 -1.52 -1.51
CA PHE A 132 12.21 -0.23 -0.89
C PHE A 132 13.48 0.59 -0.69
N LYS A 133 13.55 1.77 -1.32
CA LYS A 133 14.77 2.59 -1.41
C LYS A 133 15.92 1.76 -2.01
N LYS A 134 17.02 1.58 -1.26
CA LYS A 134 18.18 0.77 -1.68
C LYS A 134 18.09 -0.70 -1.26
N LYS A 135 17.08 -1.09 -0.45
CA LYS A 135 16.95 -2.45 0.08
C LYS A 135 16.03 -3.31 -0.80
N THR A 136 16.39 -4.57 -1.00
CA THR A 136 15.52 -5.61 -1.53
C THR A 136 15.28 -6.68 -0.46
N PHE A 137 14.08 -7.21 -0.41
CA PHE A 137 13.67 -8.23 0.56
C PHE A 137 13.52 -9.60 -0.08
N ASN A 138 13.48 -9.68 -1.41
CA ASN A 138 13.40 -10.95 -2.11
C ASN A 138 14.71 -11.73 -1.98
N PHE A 139 14.59 -13.02 -1.76
CA PHE A 139 15.72 -13.93 -1.66
C PHE A 139 15.37 -15.33 -2.13
N PHE A 140 16.40 -16.08 -2.47
CA PHE A 140 16.35 -17.52 -2.63
C PHE A 140 17.46 -18.17 -1.79
N LYS A 141 17.37 -19.49 -1.61
CA LYS A 141 18.40 -20.28 -0.95
C LYS A 141 19.09 -21.19 -1.96
N TYR A 142 20.41 -21.24 -1.91
CA TYR A 142 21.25 -22.15 -2.69
C TYR A 142 22.39 -22.66 -1.81
N MET A 143 22.60 -23.97 -1.76
CA MET A 143 23.61 -24.64 -0.91
C MET A 143 23.61 -24.11 0.54
N GLY A 144 22.40 -24.03 1.16
CA GLY A 144 22.23 -23.56 2.53
C GLY A 144 22.37 -22.05 2.74
N LYS A 145 22.91 -21.31 1.79
CA LYS A 145 23.12 -19.86 1.87
C LYS A 145 21.94 -19.10 1.29
N LYS A 146 21.75 -17.85 1.77
CA LYS A 146 20.66 -16.95 1.36
C LYS A 146 21.24 -15.89 0.41
N TYR A 147 20.62 -15.75 -0.75
CA TYR A 147 20.99 -14.76 -1.77
C TYR A 147 19.81 -13.84 -2.03
N SER A 148 20.04 -12.53 -2.06
CA SER A 148 19.06 -11.54 -2.53
C SER A 148 19.35 -11.17 -3.98
N PHE A 149 18.34 -10.68 -4.69
CA PHE A 149 18.50 -10.18 -6.05
C PHE A 149 17.59 -8.99 -6.29
N LYS A 150 17.96 -8.16 -7.27
CA LYS A 150 17.19 -6.99 -7.69
C LYS A 150 17.05 -7.00 -9.21
N ILE A 151 15.86 -6.69 -9.68
CA ILE A 151 15.58 -6.50 -11.12
C ILE A 151 15.49 -5.00 -11.37
N ASP A 152 16.36 -4.47 -12.20
CA ASP A 152 16.30 -3.10 -12.68
C ASP A 152 15.69 -3.08 -14.09
N ILE A 153 14.62 -2.29 -14.25
CA ILE A 153 13.91 -2.16 -15.53
C ILE A 153 14.13 -0.75 -16.03
N LYS A 154 14.69 -0.64 -17.23
CA LYS A 154 14.86 0.63 -17.94
C LYS A 154 13.97 0.65 -19.18
N LYS A 155 13.36 1.80 -19.47
CA LYS A 155 12.75 2.04 -20.77
C LYS A 155 13.90 2.33 -21.75
N LEU A 156 13.91 1.65 -22.89
CA LEU A 156 14.81 1.89 -23.99
C LEU A 156 14.30 3.06 -24.86
#